data_a069d96443d11f18ef12dc29b4cf06d5
#
_entry.id   a069d96443d11f18ef12dc29b4cf06d5
#
_cell.length_a   1.000
_cell.length_b   1.000
_cell.length_c   1.000
_cell.angle_alpha   90.00
_cell.angle_beta   90.00
_cell.angle_gamma   90.00
#
_symmetry.space_group_name_H-M   'P 1'
#
loop_
_entity.id
_entity.type
_entity.pdbx_description
1 polymer ?
#
loop_
_entity_poly.entity_id
_entity_poly.type
_entity_poly.pdbx_seq_one_letter_code
_entity_poly.pdbx_strand_id
1 'polypeptide(L)'
;MTVKQNTHTSPIDNLSLLDNFIFILKLIVFVSFSIPLIIVTLLLGKIIPLLGKWIPVIFHKLLIWLLSVRIELEGEINISNDCNLYISNHLSYLDIPILGSIYPVRFIAKSEVENWPLFGFLAKLGRTIFISRNRSDSLYQKNNILKSLSSDEKIFIFPEGTTSDGNRVLDFKSSSFSSVEGQNFIIQPIVIVYSDLNGIPINRWLRPIIAWYGNMDLKPHLSVLAHLRSIKARLIYLDKVNAKNFSSRKDLSKYLENQIKKVYASALSKKLTK
;
A
#
# COMPACT_ATOMS: atom_id res chain seq x y z
N MET A 1 -41.64 24.63 6.65
CA MET A 1 -40.87 23.65 7.44
C MET A 1 -39.44 23.71 6.98
N THR A 2 -38.59 24.41 7.70
CA THR A 2 -37.15 24.55 7.43
C THR A 2 -36.45 23.27 7.93
N VAL A 3 -35.98 22.45 7.01
CA VAL A 3 -35.15 21.29 7.32
C VAL A 3 -33.82 21.81 7.89
N LYS A 4 -33.61 21.66 9.19
CA LYS A 4 -32.28 21.84 9.80
C LYS A 4 -31.33 20.87 9.14
N GLN A 5 -30.41 21.37 8.32
CA GLN A 5 -29.23 20.63 7.91
C GLN A 5 -28.46 20.26 9.19
N ASN A 6 -28.49 18.98 9.56
CA ASN A 6 -27.56 18.47 10.54
C ASN A 6 -26.18 18.59 9.90
N THR A 7 -25.43 19.59 10.29
CA THR A 7 -24.01 19.71 10.03
C THR A 7 -23.33 18.55 10.74
N HIS A 8 -23.09 17.44 10.01
CA HIS A 8 -22.15 16.44 10.44
C HIS A 8 -20.79 17.15 10.54
N THR A 9 -20.37 17.45 11.76
CA THR A 9 -19.02 17.97 12.04
C THR A 9 -18.03 16.96 11.46
N SER A 10 -17.22 17.44 10.51
CA SER A 10 -16.11 16.67 9.96
C SER A 10 -15.18 16.29 11.13
N PRO A 11 -14.57 15.09 11.13
CA PRO A 11 -13.55 14.73 12.13
C PRO A 11 -12.39 15.74 12.23
N ILE A 12 -12.36 16.74 11.34
CA ILE A 12 -11.33 17.77 11.22
C ILE A 12 -11.76 19.10 11.85
N ASP A 13 -13.08 19.33 12.05
CA ASP A 13 -13.61 20.63 12.48
C ASP A 13 -13.24 21.05 13.91
N ASN A 14 -12.59 20.17 14.69
CA ASN A 14 -12.18 20.38 16.08
C ASN A 14 -10.67 20.18 16.31
N LEU A 15 -9.83 20.51 15.31
CA LEU A 15 -8.38 20.50 15.55
C LEU A 15 -7.98 21.58 16.53
N SER A 16 -7.43 21.15 17.66
CA SER A 16 -6.88 22.08 18.64
C SER A 16 -5.57 22.71 18.14
N LEU A 17 -5.22 23.88 18.67
CA LEU A 17 -3.90 24.48 18.42
C LEU A 17 -2.78 23.51 18.78
N LEU A 18 -2.98 22.65 19.79
CA LEU A 18 -2.03 21.63 20.21
C LEU A 18 -1.87 20.53 19.12
N ASP A 19 -2.95 20.09 18.46
CA ASP A 19 -2.87 19.10 17.40
C ASP A 19 -2.05 19.62 16.22
N ASN A 20 -2.28 20.87 15.83
CA ASN A 20 -1.50 21.53 14.78
C ASN A 20 -0.01 21.67 15.18
N PHE A 21 0.27 22.04 16.40
CA PHE A 21 1.63 22.16 16.91
C PHE A 21 2.34 20.80 16.90
N ILE A 22 1.70 19.74 17.40
CA ILE A 22 2.26 18.38 17.40
C ILE A 22 2.52 17.91 15.95
N PHE A 23 1.60 18.19 15.03
CA PHE A 23 1.78 17.82 13.62
C PHE A 23 2.98 18.54 13.00
N ILE A 24 3.10 19.86 13.23
CA ILE A 24 4.24 20.65 12.74
C ILE A 24 5.55 20.11 13.30
N LEU A 25 5.61 19.81 14.60
CA LEU A 25 6.80 19.24 15.21
C LEU A 25 7.18 17.89 14.58
N LYS A 26 6.22 17.00 14.39
CA LYS A 26 6.43 15.72 13.70
C LYS A 26 6.89 15.92 12.25
N LEU A 27 6.34 16.90 11.54
CA LEU A 27 6.73 17.23 10.17
C LEU A 27 8.19 17.71 10.11
N ILE A 28 8.61 18.57 11.05
CA ILE A 28 10.01 19.02 11.16
C ILE A 28 10.93 17.82 11.36
N VAL A 29 10.60 16.94 12.30
CA VAL A 29 11.38 15.72 12.56
C VAL A 29 11.41 14.84 11.31
N PHE A 30 10.25 14.59 10.67
CA PHE A 30 10.18 13.79 9.45
C PHE A 30 11.08 14.35 8.34
N VAL A 31 11.01 15.65 8.07
CA VAL A 31 11.83 16.31 7.04
C VAL A 31 13.31 16.23 7.40
N SER A 32 13.68 16.50 8.66
CA SER A 32 15.06 16.46 9.14
C SER A 32 15.73 15.10 8.97
N PHE A 33 14.97 14.00 9.11
CA PHE A 33 15.49 12.65 8.89
C PHE A 33 15.38 12.21 7.42
N SER A 34 14.33 12.63 6.72
CA SER A 34 14.10 12.20 5.33
C SER A 34 15.11 12.78 4.36
N ILE A 35 15.52 14.04 4.54
CA ILE A 35 16.50 14.69 3.64
C ILE A 35 17.84 13.93 3.64
N PRO A 36 18.50 13.65 4.80
CA PRO A 36 19.71 12.83 4.83
C PRO A 36 19.53 11.44 4.21
N LEU A 37 18.40 10.77 4.49
CA LEU A 37 18.12 9.45 3.88
C LEU A 37 18.05 9.52 2.35
N ILE A 38 17.40 10.55 1.81
CA ILE A 38 17.32 10.80 0.36
C ILE A 38 18.74 11.01 -0.20
N ILE A 39 19.53 11.87 0.42
CA ILE A 39 20.92 12.17 -0.01
C ILE A 39 21.76 10.88 0.00
N VAL A 40 21.73 10.11 1.08
CA VAL A 40 22.45 8.84 1.17
C VAL A 40 21.99 7.84 0.09
N THR A 41 20.67 7.77 -0.17
CA THR A 41 20.13 6.90 -1.23
C THR A 41 20.63 7.31 -2.61
N LEU A 42 20.67 8.61 -2.90
CA LEU A 42 21.14 9.13 -4.19
C LEU A 42 22.65 8.88 -4.40
N LEU A 43 23.45 9.09 -3.37
CA LEU A 43 24.91 8.99 -3.45
C LEU A 43 25.39 7.53 -3.37
N LEU A 44 24.84 6.76 -2.47
CA LEU A 44 25.36 5.43 -2.11
C LEU A 44 24.43 4.27 -2.44
N GLY A 45 23.16 4.51 -2.69
CA GLY A 45 22.17 3.44 -2.85
C GLY A 45 22.42 2.53 -4.07
N LYS A 46 23.12 3.02 -5.11
CA LYS A 46 23.54 2.22 -6.26
C LYS A 46 24.85 1.47 -5.99
N ILE A 47 25.73 2.02 -5.16
CA ILE A 47 27.06 1.46 -4.86
C ILE A 47 26.92 0.41 -3.77
N ILE A 48 26.06 0.65 -2.78
CA ILE A 48 25.80 -0.25 -1.65
C ILE A 48 24.35 -0.74 -1.75
N PRO A 49 24.08 -1.90 -2.38
CA PRO A 49 22.72 -2.38 -2.62
C PRO A 49 21.88 -2.54 -1.35
N LEU A 50 22.52 -2.83 -0.20
CA LEU A 50 21.87 -2.94 1.08
C LEU A 50 21.21 -1.62 1.51
N LEU A 51 21.89 -0.50 1.30
CA LEU A 51 21.33 0.84 1.59
C LEU A 51 20.14 1.13 0.66
N GLY A 52 20.27 0.84 -0.63
CA GLY A 52 19.20 1.00 -1.61
C GLY A 52 17.95 0.18 -1.29
N LYS A 53 18.11 -0.97 -0.59
CA LYS A 53 16.99 -1.83 -0.15
C LYS A 53 16.32 -1.32 1.15
N TRP A 54 17.11 -0.93 2.14
CA TRP A 54 16.60 -0.68 3.50
C TRP A 54 16.26 0.78 3.80
N ILE A 55 16.88 1.74 3.13
CA ILE A 55 16.55 3.16 3.34
C ILE A 55 15.08 3.46 3.00
N PRO A 56 14.48 2.94 1.91
CA PRO A 56 13.04 3.10 1.68
C PRO A 56 12.16 2.58 2.82
N VAL A 57 12.55 1.47 3.46
CA VAL A 57 11.83 0.92 4.62
C VAL A 57 11.85 1.92 5.79
N ILE A 58 13.03 2.49 6.08
CA ILE A 58 13.18 3.50 7.15
C ILE A 58 12.34 4.74 6.82
N PHE A 59 12.37 5.21 5.57
CA PHE A 59 11.56 6.34 5.11
C PHE A 59 10.06 6.05 5.29
N HIS A 60 9.59 4.86 4.91
CA HIS A 60 8.19 4.46 5.10
C HIS A 60 7.83 4.39 6.60
N LYS A 61 8.71 3.88 7.47
CA LYS A 61 8.51 3.89 8.94
C LYS A 61 8.36 5.31 9.49
N LEU A 62 9.19 6.24 9.04
CA LEU A 62 9.07 7.66 9.41
C LEU A 62 7.75 8.26 8.93
N LEU A 63 7.32 7.93 7.71
CA LEU A 63 6.09 8.45 7.15
C LEU A 63 4.84 7.93 7.88
N ILE A 64 4.76 6.63 8.20
CA ILE A 64 3.65 6.08 8.98
C ILE A 64 3.66 6.61 10.42
N TRP A 65 4.83 6.87 11.00
CA TRP A 65 4.94 7.53 12.30
C TRP A 65 4.43 8.98 12.24
N LEU A 66 4.81 9.76 11.21
CA LEU A 66 4.29 11.12 10.99
C LEU A 66 2.77 11.13 10.94
N LEU A 67 2.18 10.20 10.18
CA LEU A 67 0.74 10.07 9.98
C LEU A 67 0.04 9.33 11.13
N SER A 68 0.75 8.99 12.21
CA SER A 68 0.21 8.29 13.38
C SER A 68 -0.48 6.96 13.03
N VAL A 69 0.05 6.23 12.04
CA VAL A 69 -0.47 4.92 11.64
C VAL A 69 0.06 3.84 12.59
N ARG A 70 -0.85 3.04 13.12
CA ARG A 70 -0.56 1.82 13.90
C ARG A 70 -0.88 0.60 13.07
N ILE A 71 0.07 -0.33 12.98
CA ILE A 71 -0.08 -1.55 12.20
C ILE A 71 -0.29 -2.71 13.18
N GLU A 72 -1.34 -3.49 12.94
CA GLU A 72 -1.57 -4.79 13.60
C GLU A 72 -1.34 -5.89 12.56
N LEU A 73 -0.52 -6.88 12.92
CA LEU A 73 -0.20 -8.02 12.08
C LEU A 73 -1.00 -9.23 12.57
N GLU A 74 -1.66 -9.93 11.65
CA GLU A 74 -2.49 -11.11 11.95
C GLU A 74 -2.15 -12.26 11.00
N GLY A 75 -2.31 -13.50 11.46
CA GLY A 75 -1.99 -14.71 10.71
C GLY A 75 -0.55 -15.19 10.91
N GLU A 76 -0.14 -16.19 10.14
CA GLU A 76 1.22 -16.68 10.18
C GLU A 76 2.19 -15.71 9.49
N ILE A 77 2.82 -14.87 10.28
CA ILE A 77 3.83 -13.93 9.81
C ILE A 77 5.13 -14.71 9.59
N ASN A 78 5.16 -15.50 8.55
CA ASN A 78 6.40 -16.14 8.16
C ASN A 78 7.17 -15.22 7.20
N ILE A 79 8.02 -14.36 7.77
CA ILE A 79 8.97 -13.50 7.02
C ILE A 79 10.11 -14.40 6.49
N SER A 80 9.74 -15.52 5.86
CA SER A 80 10.74 -16.38 5.26
C SER A 80 11.31 -15.72 4.00
N ASN A 81 12.58 -16.00 3.73
CA ASN A 81 13.23 -15.56 2.49
C ASN A 81 12.61 -16.20 1.24
N ASP A 82 11.69 -17.14 1.43
CA ASP A 82 11.11 -17.96 0.36
C ASP A 82 10.06 -17.26 -0.47
N CYS A 83 9.53 -16.09 -0.02
CA CYS A 83 8.49 -15.39 -0.75
C CYS A 83 9.10 -14.38 -1.72
N ASN A 84 8.73 -14.49 -2.98
CA ASN A 84 9.20 -13.62 -4.06
C ASN A 84 8.20 -12.50 -4.37
N LEU A 85 6.89 -12.81 -4.33
CA LEU A 85 5.83 -11.91 -4.72
C LEU A 85 4.83 -11.71 -3.58
N TYR A 86 4.61 -10.47 -3.20
CA TYR A 86 3.56 -10.07 -2.26
C TYR A 86 2.40 -9.44 -3.03
N ILE A 87 1.18 -9.74 -2.63
CA ILE A 87 -0.02 -9.12 -3.21
C ILE A 87 -0.99 -8.68 -2.12
N SER A 88 -1.75 -7.63 -2.39
CA SER A 88 -2.82 -7.16 -1.50
C SER A 88 -3.94 -6.49 -2.28
N ASN A 89 -5.11 -6.34 -1.63
CA ASN A 89 -6.11 -5.36 -2.04
C ASN A 89 -5.56 -3.92 -1.89
N HIS A 90 -6.18 -2.95 -2.55
CA HIS A 90 -5.71 -1.57 -2.62
C HIS A 90 -6.84 -0.56 -2.39
N LEU A 91 -6.70 0.26 -1.35
CA LEU A 91 -7.69 1.29 -1.01
C LEU A 91 -7.12 2.69 -1.10
N SER A 92 -5.83 2.85 -0.77
CA SER A 92 -5.24 4.16 -0.54
C SER A 92 -3.76 4.17 -0.92
N TYR A 93 -3.24 5.34 -1.24
CA TYR A 93 -1.78 5.51 -1.35
C TYR A 93 -1.05 5.23 -0.02
N LEU A 94 -1.76 5.23 1.12
CA LEU A 94 -1.21 4.83 2.43
C LEU A 94 -0.83 3.34 2.49
N ASP A 95 -1.42 2.49 1.65
CA ASP A 95 -1.08 1.07 1.60
C ASP A 95 0.41 0.88 1.28
N ILE A 96 0.98 1.78 0.46
CA ILE A 96 2.38 1.72 0.04
C ILE A 96 3.33 1.91 1.24
N PRO A 97 3.28 3.01 2.01
CA PRO A 97 4.16 3.18 3.17
C PRO A 97 3.87 2.18 4.29
N ILE A 98 2.64 1.73 4.48
CA ILE A 98 2.31 0.70 5.47
C ILE A 98 3.04 -0.61 5.13
N LEU A 99 2.88 -1.12 3.92
CA LEU A 99 3.49 -2.37 3.47
C LEU A 99 5.00 -2.23 3.28
N GLY A 100 5.46 -1.11 2.74
CA GLY A 100 6.87 -0.81 2.55
C GLY A 100 7.64 -0.54 3.84
N SER A 101 6.96 -0.30 4.97
CA SER A 101 7.61 -0.18 6.29
C SER A 101 7.99 -1.54 6.90
N ILE A 102 7.42 -2.63 6.37
CA ILE A 102 7.63 -3.99 6.90
C ILE A 102 8.71 -4.72 6.12
N TYR A 103 8.71 -4.56 4.79
CA TYR A 103 9.58 -5.30 3.90
C TYR A 103 10.34 -4.41 2.93
N PRO A 104 11.59 -4.74 2.60
CA PRO A 104 12.33 -4.11 1.52
C PRO A 104 11.84 -4.60 0.15
N VAL A 105 10.60 -4.26 -0.20
CA VAL A 105 9.96 -4.65 -1.47
C VAL A 105 10.08 -3.57 -2.53
N ARG A 106 9.95 -3.96 -3.79
CA ARG A 106 9.77 -3.07 -4.93
C ARG A 106 8.30 -3.08 -5.33
N PHE A 107 7.65 -1.92 -5.28
CA PHE A 107 6.27 -1.80 -5.74
C PHE A 107 6.20 -1.74 -7.26
N ILE A 108 5.10 -2.23 -7.82
CA ILE A 108 4.74 -2.00 -9.21
C ILE A 108 3.73 -0.85 -9.26
N ALA A 109 4.02 0.16 -10.10
CA ALA A 109 3.14 1.30 -10.33
C ALA A 109 2.94 1.55 -11.83
N LYS A 110 1.88 2.29 -12.17
CA LYS A 110 1.65 2.76 -13.54
C LYS A 110 2.71 3.78 -13.94
N SER A 111 3.11 3.79 -15.22
CA SER A 111 4.11 4.73 -15.75
C SER A 111 3.73 6.20 -15.54
N GLU A 112 2.43 6.52 -15.52
CA GLU A 112 1.96 7.89 -15.28
C GLU A 112 2.41 8.44 -13.92
N VAL A 113 2.54 7.57 -12.90
CA VAL A 113 3.00 7.95 -11.55
C VAL A 113 4.45 8.42 -11.55
N GLU A 114 5.26 7.94 -12.49
CA GLU A 114 6.67 8.33 -12.63
C GLU A 114 6.85 9.85 -12.79
N ASN A 115 5.88 10.50 -13.42
CA ASN A 115 5.89 11.91 -13.74
C ASN A 115 5.20 12.79 -12.68
N TRP A 116 4.67 12.20 -11.62
CA TRP A 116 4.05 12.97 -10.55
C TRP A 116 5.11 13.74 -9.76
N PRO A 117 4.92 15.06 -9.57
CA PRO A 117 5.83 15.86 -8.76
C PRO A 117 6.01 15.23 -7.38
N LEU A 118 7.25 15.18 -6.87
CA LEU A 118 7.65 14.58 -5.61
C LEU A 118 7.39 13.07 -5.52
N PHE A 119 6.17 12.59 -5.77
CA PHE A 119 5.80 11.15 -5.64
C PHE A 119 6.53 10.27 -6.64
N GLY A 120 6.66 10.71 -7.90
CA GLY A 120 7.45 10.00 -8.91
C GLY A 120 8.92 9.90 -8.53
N PHE A 121 9.49 10.98 -8.00
CA PHE A 121 10.86 11.01 -7.50
C PHE A 121 11.06 10.04 -6.33
N LEU A 122 10.16 10.07 -5.32
CA LEU A 122 10.21 9.16 -4.18
C LEU A 122 10.01 7.69 -4.59
N ALA A 123 9.11 7.45 -5.54
CA ALA A 123 8.89 6.11 -6.09
C ALA A 123 10.13 5.56 -6.80
N LYS A 124 10.88 6.40 -7.54
CA LYS A 124 12.18 6.03 -8.15
C LYS A 124 13.20 5.68 -7.08
N LEU A 125 13.31 6.47 -6.03
CA LEU A 125 14.19 6.17 -4.89
C LEU A 125 13.79 4.87 -4.18
N GLY A 126 12.49 4.61 -4.06
CA GLY A 126 11.91 3.35 -3.57
C GLY A 126 12.06 2.18 -4.53
N ARG A 127 12.78 2.35 -5.66
CA ARG A 127 13.06 1.31 -6.66
C ARG A 127 11.78 0.73 -7.31
N THR A 128 10.71 1.55 -7.38
CA THR A 128 9.44 1.15 -8.00
C THR A 128 9.64 0.72 -9.45
N ILE A 129 8.95 -0.33 -9.86
CA ILE A 129 8.91 -0.80 -11.25
C ILE A 129 7.71 -0.13 -11.92
N PHE A 130 7.97 0.73 -12.89
CA PHE A 130 6.91 1.39 -13.64
C PHE A 130 6.49 0.55 -14.84
N ILE A 131 5.17 0.37 -15.02
CA ILE A 131 4.59 -0.39 -16.11
C ILE A 131 3.70 0.49 -16.98
N SER A 132 3.94 0.43 -18.29
CA SER A 132 3.13 1.09 -19.31
C SER A 132 1.87 0.27 -19.61
N ARG A 133 0.80 0.93 -20.07
CA ARG A 133 -0.40 0.27 -20.57
C ARG A 133 -0.27 -0.18 -22.02
N ASN A 134 0.80 0.20 -22.70
CA ASN A 134 1.02 -0.18 -24.08
C ASN A 134 1.30 -1.67 -24.21
N ARG A 135 0.57 -2.32 -25.11
CA ARG A 135 0.75 -3.76 -25.36
C ARG A 135 2.14 -4.11 -25.92
N SER A 136 2.73 -3.18 -26.67
CA SER A 136 4.11 -3.30 -27.20
C SER A 136 5.14 -3.55 -26.11
N ASP A 137 4.94 -2.95 -24.92
CA ASP A 137 5.89 -2.98 -23.82
C ASP A 137 5.69 -4.21 -22.91
N SER A 138 4.58 -4.94 -23.11
CA SER A 138 4.14 -5.99 -22.19
C SER A 138 5.18 -7.11 -21.99
N LEU A 139 5.86 -7.52 -23.06
CA LEU A 139 6.88 -8.56 -23.00
C LEU A 139 8.14 -8.06 -22.27
N TYR A 140 8.56 -6.85 -22.57
CA TYR A 140 9.70 -6.21 -21.88
C TYR A 140 9.44 -6.06 -20.38
N GLN A 141 8.25 -5.58 -20.02
CA GLN A 141 7.84 -5.41 -18.62
C GLN A 141 7.77 -6.76 -17.89
N LYS A 142 7.16 -7.78 -18.52
CA LYS A 142 7.14 -9.16 -18.00
C LYS A 142 8.55 -9.65 -17.69
N ASN A 143 9.48 -9.48 -18.63
CA ASN A 143 10.86 -9.93 -18.48
C ASN A 143 11.62 -9.16 -17.38
N ASN A 144 11.38 -7.87 -17.23
CA ASN A 144 11.96 -7.06 -16.15
C ASN A 144 11.49 -7.50 -14.77
N ILE A 145 10.19 -7.78 -14.63
CA ILE A 145 9.63 -8.31 -13.38
C ILE A 145 10.20 -9.69 -13.09
N LEU A 146 10.23 -10.58 -14.09
CA LEU A 146 10.79 -11.92 -13.96
C LEU A 146 12.27 -11.87 -13.56
N LYS A 147 13.07 -11.01 -14.19
CA LYS A 147 14.48 -10.81 -13.84
C LYS A 147 14.64 -10.36 -12.39
N SER A 148 13.81 -9.44 -11.93
CA SER A 148 13.84 -8.97 -10.53
C SER A 148 13.51 -10.11 -9.56
N LEU A 149 12.46 -10.88 -9.84
CA LEU A 149 12.08 -12.03 -9.02
C LEU A 149 13.17 -13.11 -8.97
N SER A 150 13.83 -13.36 -10.10
CA SER A 150 14.93 -14.33 -10.19
C SER A 150 16.22 -13.87 -9.51
N SER A 151 16.35 -12.56 -9.23
CA SER A 151 17.48 -11.95 -8.50
C SER A 151 17.22 -11.85 -7.00
N ASP A 152 16.29 -12.63 -6.46
CA ASP A 152 15.86 -12.63 -5.04
C ASP A 152 15.36 -11.24 -4.56
N GLU A 153 14.87 -10.43 -5.48
CA GLU A 153 14.15 -9.21 -5.12
C GLU A 153 12.69 -9.51 -4.80
N LYS A 154 12.19 -8.91 -3.74
CA LYS A 154 10.79 -9.03 -3.34
C LYS A 154 9.97 -7.97 -4.04
N ILE A 155 8.91 -8.39 -4.72
CA ILE A 155 8.01 -7.49 -5.46
C ILE A 155 6.66 -7.43 -4.77
N PHE A 156 6.06 -6.25 -4.74
CA PHE A 156 4.71 -6.04 -4.25
C PHE A 156 3.79 -5.53 -5.37
N ILE A 157 2.66 -6.23 -5.56
CA ILE A 157 1.68 -5.88 -6.58
C ILE A 157 0.30 -5.71 -5.94
N PHE A 158 -0.44 -4.69 -6.41
CA PHE A 158 -1.87 -4.54 -6.19
C PHE A 158 -2.62 -5.01 -7.45
N PRO A 159 -3.14 -6.25 -7.49
CA PRO A 159 -3.68 -6.81 -8.73
C PRO A 159 -4.95 -6.13 -9.24
N GLU A 160 -5.64 -5.36 -8.40
CA GLU A 160 -6.76 -4.50 -8.80
C GLU A 160 -6.33 -3.46 -9.85
N GLY A 161 -5.06 -3.05 -9.81
CA GLY A 161 -4.48 -2.05 -10.70
C GLY A 161 -5.07 -0.64 -10.56
N THR A 162 -5.87 -0.43 -9.53
CA THR A 162 -6.40 0.87 -9.08
C THR A 162 -6.87 0.73 -7.63
N THR A 163 -7.06 1.85 -6.95
CA THR A 163 -7.62 1.88 -5.60
C THR A 163 -9.15 1.74 -5.61
N SER A 164 -9.70 1.07 -4.60
CA SER A 164 -11.14 0.92 -4.38
C SER A 164 -11.66 1.95 -3.36
N ASP A 165 -12.99 2.03 -3.23
CA ASP A 165 -13.65 2.83 -2.19
C ASP A 165 -13.56 2.20 -0.78
N GLY A 166 -12.89 1.06 -0.66
CA GLY A 166 -12.73 0.32 0.58
C GLY A 166 -13.97 -0.45 1.04
N ASN A 167 -15.09 -0.40 0.31
CA ASN A 167 -16.28 -1.19 0.63
C ASN A 167 -16.18 -2.62 0.11
N ARG A 168 -15.35 -2.83 -0.88
CA ARG A 168 -15.09 -4.12 -1.52
C ARG A 168 -13.71 -4.16 -2.14
N VAL A 169 -13.20 -5.34 -2.37
CA VAL A 169 -12.03 -5.59 -3.21
C VAL A 169 -12.49 -5.67 -4.66
N LEU A 170 -11.83 -4.96 -5.56
CA LEU A 170 -12.12 -5.00 -6.99
C LEU A 170 -11.61 -6.29 -7.63
N ASP A 171 -12.01 -6.53 -8.88
CA ASP A 171 -11.57 -7.71 -9.62
C ASP A 171 -10.07 -7.62 -9.96
N PHE A 172 -9.38 -8.75 -9.81
CA PHE A 172 -7.96 -8.83 -10.09
C PHE A 172 -7.69 -8.93 -11.58
N LYS A 173 -6.72 -8.17 -12.04
CA LYS A 173 -6.20 -8.26 -13.41
C LYS A 173 -5.27 -9.45 -13.53
N SER A 174 -5.67 -10.50 -14.24
CA SER A 174 -4.84 -11.69 -14.45
C SER A 174 -3.48 -11.38 -15.11
N SER A 175 -3.37 -10.26 -15.85
CA SER A 175 -2.10 -9.77 -16.40
C SER A 175 -1.05 -9.46 -15.33
N SER A 176 -1.46 -9.13 -14.10
CA SER A 176 -0.56 -8.91 -12.97
C SER A 176 0.27 -10.14 -12.61
N PHE A 177 -0.19 -11.33 -13.00
CA PHE A 177 0.47 -12.60 -12.71
C PHE A 177 1.22 -13.18 -13.92
N SER A 178 1.32 -12.43 -15.04
CA SER A 178 1.94 -12.92 -16.26
C SER A 178 3.42 -13.30 -16.10
N SER A 179 4.13 -12.63 -15.20
CA SER A 179 5.56 -12.89 -14.95
C SER A 179 5.81 -14.15 -14.11
N VAL A 180 4.81 -14.62 -13.38
CA VAL A 180 4.94 -15.80 -12.51
C VAL A 180 4.22 -17.03 -13.06
N GLU A 181 3.49 -16.90 -14.18
CA GLU A 181 2.76 -17.99 -14.81
C GLU A 181 3.68 -19.16 -15.16
N GLY A 182 3.36 -20.34 -14.63
CA GLY A 182 4.16 -21.56 -14.83
C GLY A 182 5.51 -21.57 -14.13
N GLN A 183 5.85 -20.56 -13.33
CA GLN A 183 7.11 -20.44 -12.62
C GLN A 183 7.00 -20.92 -11.18
N ASN A 184 8.13 -21.36 -10.61
CA ASN A 184 8.20 -21.80 -9.20
C ASN A 184 8.45 -20.61 -8.27
N PHE A 185 7.50 -19.67 -8.21
CA PHE A 185 7.54 -18.54 -7.30
C PHE A 185 6.47 -18.64 -6.22
N ILE A 186 6.87 -18.30 -5.00
CA ILE A 186 5.98 -18.25 -3.85
C ILE A 186 5.35 -16.87 -3.76
N ILE A 187 4.02 -16.85 -3.65
CA ILE A 187 3.19 -15.65 -3.52
C ILE A 187 2.64 -15.59 -2.09
N GLN A 188 2.81 -14.45 -1.43
CA GLN A 188 2.21 -14.15 -0.13
C GLN A 188 1.03 -13.21 -0.31
N PRO A 189 -0.20 -13.67 -0.20
CA PRO A 189 -1.37 -12.80 -0.15
C PRO A 189 -1.48 -12.13 1.22
N ILE A 190 -1.79 -10.83 1.22
CA ILE A 190 -2.02 -10.03 2.42
C ILE A 190 -3.33 -9.27 2.23
N VAL A 191 -4.16 -9.21 3.27
CA VAL A 191 -5.35 -8.36 3.27
C VAL A 191 -5.08 -7.15 4.13
N ILE A 192 -5.20 -5.95 3.54
CA ILE A 192 -5.12 -4.69 4.28
C ILE A 192 -6.52 -4.18 4.62
N VAL A 193 -6.76 -3.91 5.90
CA VAL A 193 -8.02 -3.38 6.42
C VAL A 193 -7.74 -2.23 7.36
N TYR A 194 -8.29 -1.06 7.05
CA TYR A 194 -8.29 0.04 8.01
C TYR A 194 -9.42 -0.14 8.99
N SER A 195 -9.08 -0.18 10.25
CA SER A 195 -10.00 -0.62 11.29
C SER A 195 -10.50 0.50 12.20
N ASP A 196 -9.73 1.57 12.36
CA ASP A 196 -10.05 2.64 13.29
C ASP A 196 -9.45 3.98 12.86
N LEU A 197 -10.17 5.06 13.12
CA LEU A 197 -9.73 6.43 12.97
C LEU A 197 -9.98 7.18 14.28
N ASN A 198 -8.95 7.72 14.90
CA ASN A 198 -9.03 8.49 16.14
C ASN A 198 -9.76 7.75 17.27
N GLY A 199 -9.61 6.42 17.38
CA GLY A 199 -10.31 5.58 18.35
C GLY A 199 -11.73 5.19 17.94
N ILE A 200 -12.20 5.61 16.76
CA ILE A 200 -13.54 5.29 16.26
C ILE A 200 -13.44 4.19 15.19
N PRO A 201 -14.15 3.06 15.37
CA PRO A 201 -14.19 2.01 14.35
C PRO A 201 -14.68 2.53 13.00
N ILE A 202 -13.95 2.20 11.94
CA ILE A 202 -14.31 2.62 10.58
C ILE A 202 -15.53 1.84 10.11
N ASN A 203 -16.58 2.58 9.79
CA ASN A 203 -17.76 2.09 9.11
C ASN A 203 -17.74 2.49 7.62
N ARG A 204 -18.79 2.11 6.89
CA ARG A 204 -18.91 2.40 5.46
C ARG A 204 -18.84 3.91 5.13
N TRP A 205 -19.29 4.78 6.02
CA TRP A 205 -19.31 6.23 5.82
C TRP A 205 -17.97 6.91 6.10
N LEU A 206 -17.16 6.31 6.98
CA LEU A 206 -15.83 6.82 7.31
C LEU A 206 -14.73 6.30 6.38
N ARG A 207 -14.99 5.25 5.57
CA ARG A 207 -13.98 4.70 4.65
C ARG A 207 -13.45 5.70 3.63
N PRO A 208 -14.26 6.60 3.03
CA PRO A 208 -13.75 7.61 2.11
C PRO A 208 -12.72 8.58 2.70
N ILE A 209 -12.61 8.64 4.05
CA ILE A 209 -11.55 9.43 4.71
C ILE A 209 -10.17 8.82 4.49
N ILE A 210 -10.09 7.49 4.37
CA ILE A 210 -8.83 6.76 4.13
C ILE A 210 -8.69 6.35 2.67
N ALA A 211 -9.78 5.89 2.06
CA ALA A 211 -9.78 5.42 0.69
C ALA A 211 -9.57 6.61 -0.27
N TRP A 212 -8.62 6.44 -1.20
CA TRP A 212 -8.37 7.41 -2.25
C TRP A 212 -8.67 6.77 -3.60
N TYR A 213 -9.77 7.13 -4.22
CA TYR A 213 -10.30 6.45 -5.41
C TYR A 213 -10.98 7.43 -6.38
N GLY A 214 -11.21 6.97 -7.60
CA GLY A 214 -11.85 7.76 -8.65
C GLY A 214 -11.03 9.02 -9.00
N ASN A 215 -11.69 10.16 -9.00
CA ASN A 215 -11.10 11.46 -9.36
C ASN A 215 -10.81 12.34 -8.12
N MET A 216 -10.58 11.72 -6.94
CA MET A 216 -10.28 12.48 -5.73
C MET A 216 -8.96 13.22 -5.85
N ASP A 217 -8.97 14.50 -5.51
CA ASP A 217 -7.76 15.31 -5.44
C ASP A 217 -6.85 14.88 -4.29
N LEU A 218 -5.57 14.67 -4.59
CA LEU A 218 -4.60 14.17 -3.63
C LEU A 218 -4.32 15.16 -2.48
N LYS A 219 -4.16 16.45 -2.80
CA LYS A 219 -3.78 17.46 -1.80
C LYS A 219 -4.82 17.63 -0.69
N PRO A 220 -6.13 17.84 -0.97
CA PRO A 220 -7.15 17.90 0.06
C PRO A 220 -7.21 16.61 0.90
N HIS A 221 -7.17 15.45 0.24
CA HIS A 221 -7.23 14.17 0.92
C HIS A 221 -6.01 13.94 1.85
N LEU A 222 -4.80 14.28 1.38
CA LEU A 222 -3.59 14.19 2.21
C LEU A 222 -3.66 15.13 3.42
N SER A 223 -4.21 16.34 3.25
CA SER A 223 -4.42 17.27 4.35
C SER A 223 -5.34 16.67 5.43
N VAL A 224 -6.43 16.00 5.02
CA VAL A 224 -7.33 15.31 5.97
C VAL A 224 -6.56 14.24 6.75
N LEU A 225 -5.79 13.39 6.05
CA LEU A 225 -5.05 12.31 6.71
C LEU A 225 -3.97 12.82 7.66
N ALA A 226 -3.30 13.91 7.29
CA ALA A 226 -2.24 14.52 8.09
C ALA A 226 -2.73 15.00 9.45
N HIS A 227 -4.00 15.36 9.57
CA HIS A 227 -4.61 15.86 10.79
C HIS A 227 -5.31 14.77 11.62
N LEU A 228 -5.31 13.52 11.18
CA LEU A 228 -5.80 12.42 12.00
C LEU A 228 -4.82 12.13 13.15
N ARG A 229 -5.35 11.95 14.36
CA ARG A 229 -4.55 11.64 15.56
C ARG A 229 -4.07 10.20 15.57
N SER A 230 -4.84 9.30 14.97
CA SER A 230 -4.44 7.90 14.81
C SER A 230 -5.21 7.23 13.67
N ILE A 231 -4.50 6.37 12.97
CA ILE A 231 -5.04 5.47 11.94
C ILE A 231 -4.62 4.06 12.33
N LYS A 232 -5.55 3.12 12.42
CA LYS A 232 -5.24 1.73 12.68
C LYS A 232 -5.44 0.91 11.40
N ALA A 233 -4.38 0.23 10.97
CA ALA A 233 -4.38 -0.70 9.84
C ALA A 233 -4.07 -2.12 10.33
N ARG A 234 -4.84 -3.10 9.87
CA ARG A 234 -4.62 -4.53 10.10
C ARG A 234 -4.09 -5.15 8.82
N LEU A 235 -3.01 -5.89 8.92
CA LEU A 235 -2.45 -6.69 7.83
C LEU A 235 -2.66 -8.16 8.17
N ILE A 236 -3.53 -8.82 7.42
CA ILE A 236 -3.90 -10.22 7.63
C ILE A 236 -3.16 -11.06 6.58
N TYR A 237 -2.23 -11.89 7.03
CA TYR A 237 -1.46 -12.78 6.19
C TYR A 237 -2.26 -14.05 5.91
N LEU A 238 -2.39 -14.39 4.63
CA LEU A 238 -3.03 -15.63 4.18
C LEU A 238 -1.97 -16.69 3.87
N ASP A 239 -2.42 -17.93 3.64
CA ASP A 239 -1.51 -19.01 3.26
C ASP A 239 -0.76 -18.68 1.98
N LYS A 240 0.54 -19.01 1.98
CA LYS A 240 1.39 -18.87 0.81
C LYS A 240 0.95 -19.78 -0.31
N VAL A 241 1.11 -19.32 -1.54
CA VAL A 241 0.69 -20.04 -2.73
C VAL A 241 1.86 -20.14 -3.70
N ASN A 242 2.10 -21.33 -4.23
CA ASN A 242 3.07 -21.51 -5.32
C ASN A 242 2.36 -21.31 -6.67
N ALA A 243 2.87 -20.38 -7.48
CA ALA A 243 2.31 -20.07 -8.79
C ALA A 243 2.31 -21.27 -9.75
N LYS A 244 3.28 -22.18 -9.60
CA LYS A 244 3.40 -23.41 -10.41
C LYS A 244 2.22 -24.37 -10.23
N ASN A 245 1.50 -24.30 -9.11
CA ASN A 245 0.38 -25.20 -8.81
C ASN A 245 -0.90 -24.85 -9.59
N PHE A 246 -0.88 -23.82 -10.41
CA PHE A 246 -2.05 -23.38 -11.19
C PHE A 246 -1.83 -23.59 -12.68
N SER A 247 -2.90 -24.02 -13.37
CA SER A 247 -2.89 -24.29 -14.81
C SER A 247 -2.71 -23.02 -15.66
N SER A 248 -3.13 -21.86 -15.14
CA SER A 248 -3.00 -20.58 -15.83
C SER A 248 -2.96 -19.42 -14.84
N ARG A 249 -2.46 -18.25 -15.32
CA ARG A 249 -2.54 -16.99 -14.57
C ARG A 249 -3.97 -16.56 -14.25
N LYS A 250 -4.96 -17.00 -15.04
CA LYS A 250 -6.38 -16.69 -14.81
C LYS A 250 -6.88 -17.46 -13.59
N ASP A 251 -6.54 -18.73 -13.46
CA ASP A 251 -6.92 -19.57 -12.32
C ASP A 251 -6.23 -19.11 -11.05
N LEU A 252 -4.93 -18.80 -11.12
CA LEU A 252 -4.18 -18.22 -10.02
C LEU A 252 -4.80 -16.89 -9.56
N SER A 253 -5.09 -15.98 -10.50
CA SER A 253 -5.71 -14.69 -10.21
C SER A 253 -7.07 -14.85 -9.51
N LYS A 254 -7.91 -15.74 -10.04
CA LYS A 254 -9.25 -15.98 -9.50
C LYS A 254 -9.22 -16.60 -8.10
N TYR A 255 -8.32 -17.55 -7.89
CA TYR A 255 -8.10 -18.15 -6.57
C TYR A 255 -7.71 -17.08 -5.53
N LEU A 256 -6.66 -16.31 -5.82
CA LEU A 256 -6.15 -15.27 -4.92
C LEU A 256 -7.17 -14.14 -4.66
N GLU A 257 -7.90 -13.73 -5.71
CA GLU A 257 -9.00 -12.77 -5.60
C GLU A 257 -10.07 -13.25 -4.62
N ASN A 258 -10.52 -14.50 -4.77
CA ASN A 258 -11.56 -15.07 -3.91
C ASN A 258 -11.09 -15.16 -2.46
N GLN A 259 -9.85 -15.57 -2.20
CA GLN A 259 -9.28 -15.64 -0.85
C GLN A 259 -9.23 -14.25 -0.19
N ILE A 260 -8.70 -13.26 -0.90
CA ILE A 260 -8.60 -11.88 -0.38
C ILE A 260 -9.99 -11.27 -0.18
N LYS A 261 -10.93 -11.44 -1.14
CA LYS A 261 -12.31 -10.95 -1.01
C LYS A 261 -13.02 -11.55 0.19
N LYS A 262 -12.89 -12.87 0.39
CA LYS A 262 -13.52 -13.59 1.51
C LYS A 262 -13.04 -13.07 2.86
N VAL A 263 -11.72 -12.96 3.04
CA VAL A 263 -11.13 -12.51 4.31
C VAL A 263 -11.41 -11.03 4.53
N TYR A 264 -11.34 -10.20 3.49
CA TYR A 264 -11.67 -8.78 3.58
C TYR A 264 -13.12 -8.56 4.03
N ALA A 265 -14.08 -9.25 3.41
CA ALA A 265 -15.49 -9.18 3.78
C ALA A 265 -15.73 -9.64 5.24
N SER A 266 -15.09 -10.75 5.66
CA SER A 266 -15.16 -11.22 7.04
C SER A 266 -14.57 -10.21 8.03
N ALA A 267 -13.44 -9.59 7.70
CA ALA A 267 -12.80 -8.59 8.55
C ALA A 267 -13.64 -7.31 8.70
N LEU A 268 -14.42 -6.96 7.68
CA LEU A 268 -15.38 -5.85 7.76
C LEU A 268 -16.61 -6.19 8.58
N SER A 269 -17.11 -7.42 8.54
CA SER A 269 -18.34 -7.85 9.24
C SER A 269 -18.12 -8.11 10.74
N LYS A 270 -16.97 -8.65 11.16
CA LYS A 270 -16.64 -8.92 12.57
C LYS A 270 -16.67 -7.70 13.49
N LYS A 271 -16.74 -6.49 12.95
CA LYS A 271 -16.86 -5.24 13.71
C LYS A 271 -18.29 -4.84 14.08
N LEU A 272 -19.29 -5.47 13.48
CA LEU A 272 -20.69 -5.17 13.77
C LEU A 272 -21.24 -5.97 14.96
N THR A 273 -20.45 -6.88 15.52
CA THR A 273 -20.88 -7.84 16.56
C THR A 273 -20.15 -7.69 17.92
N LYS A 274 -19.47 -6.54 18.16
CA LYS A 274 -18.89 -6.23 19.47
C LYS A 274 -19.51 -4.98 20.06
#